data_9743288adfc71fecae4ffa83ae05f18a
#
_entry.id   9743288adfc71fecae4ffa83ae05f18a
#
_cell.length_a   1.000
_cell.length_b   1.000
_cell.length_c   1.000
_cell.angle_alpha   90.00
_cell.angle_beta   90.00
_cell.angle_gamma   90.00
#
_symmetry.space_group_name_H-M   'P 1'
#
loop_
_entity.id
_entity.type
_entity.pdbx_description
1 polymer ?
#
loop_
_entity_poly.entity_id
_entity_poly.type
_entity_poly.pdbx_seq_one_letter_code
_entity_poly.pdbx_strand_id
1 'polypeptide(L)'
;MPAKKATAKKAPAKKAAAKKAAPAPEKKIKAVKERFTKTQILTQIAENTELSKKQVQSVLDELSDVIEGHVKKRAVGEFVLPGLLKVTTVKKPAKKARKGINPFTGEEQMFKAKPASIQVKVRPLKKLKEMAE
;
A
#
# COMPACT_ATOMS: atom_id res chain seq x y z
N MET A 1 -33.07 -56.26 -22.69
CA MET A 1 -33.52 -55.02 -22.07
C MET A 1 -32.43 -54.00 -22.26
N PRO A 2 -32.61 -52.95 -23.03
CA PRO A 2 -31.51 -52.01 -23.33
C PRO A 2 -31.31 -51.01 -22.20
N ALA A 3 -30.07 -50.91 -21.72
CA ALA A 3 -29.64 -49.87 -20.80
C ALA A 3 -29.52 -48.55 -21.55
N LYS A 4 -30.24 -47.54 -21.12
CA LYS A 4 -30.18 -46.19 -21.67
C LYS A 4 -28.93 -45.46 -21.25
N LYS A 5 -28.13 -45.06 -22.24
CA LYS A 5 -27.06 -44.11 -22.17
C LYS A 5 -27.52 -42.78 -21.55
N ALA A 6 -26.85 -42.35 -20.48
CA ALA A 6 -26.88 -40.96 -20.05
C ALA A 6 -25.73 -40.24 -20.73
N THR A 7 -26.03 -39.38 -21.68
CA THR A 7 -25.09 -38.50 -22.33
C THR A 7 -24.81 -37.32 -21.41
N ALA A 8 -23.62 -37.27 -20.86
CA ALA A 8 -23.11 -36.08 -20.16
C ALA A 8 -22.90 -34.95 -21.17
N LYS A 9 -23.73 -33.95 -21.07
CA LYS A 9 -23.67 -32.73 -21.87
C LYS A 9 -22.54 -31.85 -21.35
N LYS A 10 -21.43 -31.89 -22.06
CA LYS A 10 -20.26 -31.04 -21.83
C LYS A 10 -20.62 -29.58 -22.09
N ALA A 11 -20.68 -28.75 -21.06
CA ALA A 11 -20.84 -27.31 -21.20
C ALA A 11 -19.55 -26.70 -21.78
N PRO A 12 -19.64 -25.85 -22.82
CA PRO A 12 -18.47 -25.20 -23.35
C PRO A 12 -17.97 -24.15 -22.34
N ALA A 13 -16.75 -24.31 -21.89
CA ALA A 13 -16.05 -23.27 -21.14
C ALA A 13 -15.95 -22.02 -22.02
N LYS A 14 -16.68 -20.99 -21.64
CA LYS A 14 -16.59 -19.68 -22.24
C LYS A 14 -15.22 -19.12 -21.89
N LYS A 15 -14.29 -19.16 -22.85
CA LYS A 15 -13.05 -18.41 -22.80
C LYS A 15 -13.41 -16.94 -22.64
N ALA A 16 -13.20 -16.39 -21.45
CA ALA A 16 -13.16 -14.95 -21.27
C ALA A 16 -11.99 -14.43 -22.11
N ALA A 17 -12.30 -13.78 -23.21
CA ALA A 17 -11.32 -13.07 -23.98
C ALA A 17 -10.70 -12.01 -23.08
N ALA A 18 -9.43 -12.17 -22.75
CA ALA A 18 -8.67 -11.12 -22.11
C ALA A 18 -8.72 -9.90 -23.03
N LYS A 19 -9.52 -8.91 -22.66
CA LYS A 19 -9.50 -7.61 -23.31
C LYS A 19 -8.11 -7.07 -23.14
N LYS A 20 -7.31 -7.10 -24.20
CA LYS A 20 -6.06 -6.33 -24.28
C LYS A 20 -6.43 -4.90 -23.94
N ALA A 21 -5.95 -4.44 -22.77
CA ALA A 21 -6.04 -3.03 -22.42
C ALA A 21 -5.33 -2.25 -23.52
N ALA A 22 -6.08 -1.39 -24.22
CA ALA A 22 -5.49 -0.47 -25.17
C ALA A 22 -4.43 0.36 -24.41
N PRO A 23 -3.28 0.69 -25.03
CA PRO A 23 -2.28 1.53 -24.39
C PRO A 23 -2.98 2.83 -23.98
N ALA A 24 -3.00 3.10 -22.68
CA ALA A 24 -3.55 4.34 -22.18
C ALA A 24 -2.82 5.50 -22.86
N PRO A 25 -3.53 6.54 -23.34
CA PRO A 25 -2.89 7.68 -23.95
C PRO A 25 -1.86 8.24 -22.96
N GLU A 26 -0.66 8.53 -23.41
CA GLU A 26 0.41 9.12 -22.61
C GLU A 26 -0.12 10.41 -21.98
N LYS A 27 -0.53 10.33 -20.73
CA LYS A 27 -0.99 11.50 -19.98
C LYS A 27 0.22 12.37 -19.70
N LYS A 28 0.28 13.55 -20.33
CA LYS A 28 1.30 14.55 -20.02
C LYS A 28 1.13 15.00 -18.58
N ILE A 29 1.99 14.48 -17.71
CA ILE A 29 1.99 14.81 -16.29
C ILE A 29 2.62 16.20 -16.15
N LYS A 30 1.82 17.18 -15.73
CA LYS A 30 2.30 18.54 -15.45
C LYS A 30 2.92 18.57 -14.06
N ALA A 31 4.07 19.23 -13.93
CA ALA A 31 4.68 19.45 -12.62
C ALA A 31 3.75 20.29 -11.73
N VAL A 32 3.52 19.80 -10.52
CA VAL A 32 2.68 20.44 -9.52
C VAL A 32 3.55 21.36 -8.67
N LYS A 33 3.23 22.65 -8.64
CA LYS A 33 3.98 23.65 -7.87
C LYS A 33 3.56 23.73 -6.41
N GLU A 34 2.36 23.26 -6.10
CA GLU A 34 1.78 23.34 -4.76
C GLU A 34 1.40 21.96 -4.23
N ARG A 35 1.41 21.83 -2.91
CA ARG A 35 1.01 20.60 -2.25
C ARG A 35 -0.49 20.38 -2.36
N PHE A 36 -0.88 19.28 -2.97
CA PHE A 36 -2.30 18.91 -3.06
C PHE A 36 -2.89 18.49 -1.71
N THR A 37 -4.09 18.95 -1.46
CA THR A 37 -4.93 18.46 -0.38
C THR A 37 -5.58 17.13 -0.78
N LYS A 38 -6.09 16.37 0.21
CA LYS A 38 -6.81 15.11 -0.04
C LYS A 38 -7.89 15.28 -1.11
N THR A 39 -8.68 16.33 -1.02
CA THR A 39 -9.78 16.60 -1.95
C THR A 39 -9.30 16.87 -3.38
N GLN A 40 -8.19 17.58 -3.54
CA GLN A 40 -7.60 17.87 -4.85
C GLN A 40 -7.04 16.59 -5.49
N ILE A 41 -6.40 15.72 -4.70
CA ILE A 41 -5.92 14.42 -5.18
C ILE A 41 -7.09 13.56 -5.67
N LEU A 42 -8.17 13.46 -4.89
CA LEU A 42 -9.38 12.73 -5.28
C LEU A 42 -10.00 13.28 -6.55
N THR A 43 -10.07 14.62 -6.69
CA THR A 43 -10.62 15.27 -7.88
C THR A 43 -9.77 14.97 -9.11
N GLN A 44 -8.46 15.11 -9.01
CA GLN A 44 -7.56 14.87 -10.14
C GLN A 44 -7.57 13.40 -10.59
N ILE A 45 -7.61 12.46 -9.63
CA ILE A 45 -7.73 11.05 -9.97
C ILE A 45 -9.08 10.77 -10.63
N ALA A 46 -10.17 11.32 -10.10
CA ALA A 46 -11.51 11.17 -10.65
C ALA A 46 -11.59 11.68 -12.10
N GLU A 47 -11.05 12.85 -12.39
CA GLU A 47 -10.99 13.43 -13.73
C GLU A 47 -10.16 12.58 -14.70
N ASN A 48 -9.04 12.05 -14.23
CA ASN A 48 -8.13 11.25 -15.05
C ASN A 48 -8.62 9.81 -15.31
N THR A 49 -9.48 9.28 -14.45
CA THR A 49 -9.98 7.90 -14.52
C THR A 49 -11.43 7.80 -14.90
N GLU A 50 -12.12 8.94 -15.09
CA GLU A 50 -13.56 9.01 -15.36
C GLU A 50 -14.43 8.34 -14.28
N LEU A 51 -13.90 8.28 -13.05
CA LEU A 51 -14.59 7.76 -11.89
C LEU A 51 -15.18 8.88 -11.04
N SER A 52 -16.21 8.57 -10.26
CA SER A 52 -16.72 9.51 -9.26
C SER A 52 -15.73 9.67 -8.09
N LYS A 53 -15.70 10.85 -7.46
CA LYS A 53 -14.88 11.09 -6.25
C LYS A 53 -15.14 10.08 -5.13
N LYS A 54 -16.38 9.61 -4.97
CA LYS A 54 -16.76 8.59 -3.99
C LYS A 54 -16.10 7.25 -4.32
N GLN A 55 -16.09 6.84 -5.57
CA GLN A 55 -15.46 5.59 -6.00
C GLN A 55 -13.94 5.66 -5.82
N VAL A 56 -13.31 6.79 -6.16
CA VAL A 56 -11.87 6.98 -5.91
C VAL A 56 -11.56 6.92 -4.41
N GLN A 57 -12.39 7.55 -3.59
CA GLN A 57 -12.21 7.47 -2.14
C GLN A 57 -12.33 6.05 -1.63
N SER A 58 -13.34 5.28 -2.05
CA SER A 58 -13.50 3.88 -1.66
C SER A 58 -12.30 3.02 -2.05
N VAL A 59 -11.72 3.25 -3.23
CA VAL A 59 -10.50 2.55 -3.67
C VAL A 59 -9.30 2.89 -2.78
N LEU A 60 -9.14 4.15 -2.39
CA LEU A 60 -8.05 4.57 -1.50
C LEU A 60 -8.24 4.07 -0.06
N ASP A 61 -9.48 4.02 0.42
CA ASP A 61 -9.80 3.48 1.73
C ASP A 61 -9.52 1.97 1.77
N GLU A 62 -9.94 1.22 0.74
CA GLU A 62 -9.63 -0.20 0.59
C GLU A 62 -8.11 -0.46 0.49
N LEU A 63 -7.38 0.38 -0.23
CA LEU A 63 -5.92 0.30 -0.29
C LEU A 63 -5.30 0.50 1.11
N SER A 64 -5.85 1.41 1.89
CA SER A 64 -5.39 1.65 3.27
C SER A 64 -5.64 0.43 4.16
N ASP A 65 -6.80 -0.22 4.03
CA ASP A 65 -7.15 -1.43 4.76
C ASP A 65 -6.24 -2.61 4.39
N VAL A 66 -5.92 -2.74 3.11
CA VAL A 66 -4.94 -3.74 2.63
C VAL A 66 -3.55 -3.48 3.23
N ILE A 67 -3.10 -2.24 3.27
CA ILE A 67 -1.81 -1.87 3.90
C ILE A 67 -1.85 -2.18 5.40
N GLU A 68 -2.93 -1.81 6.10
CA GLU A 68 -3.11 -2.12 7.51
C GLU A 68 -3.05 -3.63 7.77
N GLY A 69 -3.75 -4.42 6.95
CA GLY A 69 -3.73 -5.87 7.02
C GLY A 69 -2.32 -6.48 6.94
N HIS A 70 -1.43 -5.87 6.16
CA HIS A 70 -0.04 -6.33 6.01
C HIS A 70 0.91 -5.81 7.10
N VAL A 71 0.61 -4.66 7.68
CA VAL A 71 1.48 -3.97 8.66
C VAL A 71 1.12 -4.34 10.10
N LYS A 72 -0.06 -4.88 10.33
CA LYS A 72 -0.58 -5.22 11.66
C LYS A 72 0.33 -6.16 12.45
N LYS A 73 0.23 -6.15 13.76
CA LYS A 73 1.15 -6.78 14.72
C LYS A 73 1.45 -8.28 14.48
N ARG A 74 0.55 -9.02 13.84
CA ARG A 74 0.68 -10.45 13.52
C ARG A 74 0.74 -10.74 12.02
N ALA A 75 0.81 -9.70 11.20
CA ALA A 75 0.88 -9.84 9.77
C ALA A 75 2.32 -10.05 9.29
N VAL A 76 2.47 -10.23 7.98
CA VAL A 76 3.75 -10.45 7.30
C VAL A 76 4.76 -9.33 7.60
N GLY A 77 4.27 -8.12 7.87
CA GLY A 77 5.11 -6.97 8.18
C GLY A 77 5.78 -6.33 6.96
N GLU A 78 5.35 -6.71 5.78
CA GLU A 78 5.85 -6.17 4.53
C GLU A 78 4.70 -5.96 3.54
N PHE A 79 4.65 -4.79 2.94
CA PHE A 79 3.74 -4.45 1.85
C PHE A 79 4.49 -3.74 0.74
N VAL A 80 4.28 -4.17 -0.49
CA VAL A 80 4.90 -3.55 -1.67
C VAL A 80 3.81 -2.98 -2.56
N LEU A 81 3.82 -1.66 -2.74
CA LEU A 81 3.01 -1.02 -3.75
C LEU A 81 3.83 -0.98 -5.06
N PRO A 82 3.41 -1.73 -6.09
CA PRO A 82 4.21 -1.90 -7.31
C PRO A 82 4.66 -0.57 -7.91
N GLY A 83 5.95 -0.44 -8.13
CA GLY A 83 6.55 0.73 -8.77
C GLY A 83 6.71 1.97 -7.89
N LEU A 84 6.06 2.06 -6.75
CA LEU A 84 6.05 3.27 -5.93
C LEU A 84 6.86 3.12 -4.65
N LEU A 85 6.42 2.29 -3.72
CA LEU A 85 7.03 2.20 -2.41
C LEU A 85 6.94 0.79 -1.81
N LYS A 86 7.85 0.53 -0.89
CA LYS A 86 7.84 -0.65 -0.04
C LYS A 86 7.71 -0.21 1.42
N VAL A 87 6.70 -0.74 2.09
CA VAL A 87 6.46 -0.54 3.52
C VAL A 87 6.95 -1.78 4.26
N THR A 88 7.81 -1.59 5.25
CA THR A 88 8.31 -2.69 6.09
C THR A 88 8.15 -2.34 7.55
N THR A 89 7.79 -3.32 8.35
CA THR A 89 7.71 -3.16 9.80
C THR A 89 8.95 -3.75 10.47
N VAL A 90 9.52 -3.00 11.40
CA VAL A 90 10.65 -3.45 12.21
C VAL A 90 10.21 -3.50 13.67
N LYS A 91 10.28 -4.67 14.26
CA LYS A 91 10.01 -4.87 15.69
C LYS A 91 11.21 -4.35 16.48
N LYS A 92 11.01 -3.35 17.31
CA LYS A 92 12.00 -2.90 18.29
C LYS A 92 11.78 -3.63 19.60
N PRO A 93 12.81 -4.30 20.15
CA PRO A 93 12.71 -4.96 21.44
C PRO A 93 12.46 -3.95 22.55
N ALA A 94 11.83 -4.38 23.62
CA ALA A 94 11.69 -3.60 24.83
C ALA A 94 13.07 -3.25 25.39
N LYS A 95 13.26 -2.00 25.79
CA LYS A 95 14.47 -1.53 26.49
C LYS A 95 14.15 -1.37 27.97
N LYS A 96 14.98 -2.01 28.80
CA LYS A 96 14.88 -1.84 30.25
C LYS A 96 15.27 -0.41 30.66
N ALA A 97 14.79 0.05 31.79
CA ALA A 97 15.24 1.30 32.39
C ALA A 97 16.77 1.23 32.60
N ARG A 98 17.45 2.29 32.24
CA ARG A 98 18.91 2.39 32.43
C ARG A 98 19.28 3.78 32.92
N LYS A 99 20.31 3.83 33.74
CA LYS A 99 20.97 5.10 34.08
C LYS A 99 21.80 5.55 32.87
N GLY A 100 21.75 6.81 32.57
CA GLY A 100 22.58 7.44 31.54
C GLY A 100 22.81 8.89 31.88
N ILE A 101 23.86 9.47 31.32
CA ILE A 101 24.21 10.86 31.53
C ILE A 101 23.53 11.69 30.44
N ASN A 102 22.88 12.78 30.86
CA ASN A 102 22.31 13.74 29.91
C ASN A 102 23.47 14.54 29.28
N PRO A 103 23.67 14.49 27.94
CA PRO A 103 24.78 15.16 27.30
C PRO A 103 24.73 16.70 27.42
N PHE A 104 23.56 17.28 27.75
CA PHE A 104 23.40 18.73 27.87
C PHE A 104 23.63 19.24 29.27
N THR A 105 23.30 18.48 30.31
CA THR A 105 23.43 18.91 31.70
C THR A 105 24.53 18.18 32.47
N GLY A 106 25.06 17.09 31.94
CA GLY A 106 26.09 16.27 32.61
C GLY A 106 25.55 15.45 33.80
N GLU A 107 24.26 15.52 34.09
CA GLU A 107 23.64 14.87 35.23
C GLU A 107 23.22 13.43 34.90
N GLU A 108 23.30 12.55 35.91
CA GLU A 108 22.76 11.19 35.79
C GLU A 108 21.24 11.22 35.72
N GLN A 109 20.66 10.74 34.63
CA GLN A 109 19.25 10.65 34.45
C GLN A 109 18.81 9.19 34.26
N MET A 110 17.72 8.82 34.92
CA MET A 110 17.07 7.52 34.75
C MET A 110 16.23 7.54 33.47
N PHE A 111 16.67 6.85 32.42
CA PHE A 111 15.83 6.63 31.23
C PHE A 111 14.82 5.54 31.54
N LYS A 112 13.54 5.90 31.44
CA LYS A 112 12.42 4.98 31.68
C LYS A 112 12.46 3.79 30.70
N ALA A 113 12.00 2.64 31.15
CA ALA A 113 11.82 1.48 30.30
C ALA A 113 10.87 1.80 29.13
N LYS A 114 11.23 1.39 27.94
CA LYS A 114 10.38 1.51 26.74
C LYS A 114 9.84 0.13 26.38
N PRO A 115 8.51 -0.04 26.23
CA PRO A 115 7.94 -1.29 25.80
C PRO A 115 8.37 -1.64 24.37
N ALA A 116 8.24 -2.89 23.97
CA ALA A 116 8.45 -3.31 22.60
C ALA A 116 7.49 -2.55 21.67
N SER A 117 8.01 -2.01 20.61
CA SER A 117 7.24 -1.23 19.62
C SER A 117 7.51 -1.71 18.20
N ILE A 118 6.53 -1.50 17.34
CA ILE A 118 6.67 -1.76 15.91
C ILE A 118 6.90 -0.42 15.21
N GLN A 119 7.97 -0.32 14.48
CA GLN A 119 8.27 0.85 13.66
C GLN A 119 8.00 0.53 12.20
N VAL A 120 7.24 1.39 11.56
CA VAL A 120 7.00 1.33 10.12
C VAL A 120 8.10 2.09 9.39
N LYS A 121 8.72 1.44 8.41
CA LYS A 121 9.71 2.05 7.50
C LYS A 121 9.17 2.03 6.09
N VAL A 122 9.22 3.15 5.41
CA VAL A 122 8.84 3.29 4.01
C VAL A 122 10.09 3.50 3.17
N ARG A 123 10.24 2.71 2.12
CA ARG A 123 11.35 2.84 1.16
C ARG A 123 10.78 3.11 -0.23
N PRO A 124 11.24 4.16 -0.93
CA PRO A 124 10.85 4.38 -2.31
C PRO A 124 11.46 3.32 -3.21
N LEU A 125 10.70 2.87 -4.18
CA LEU A 125 11.17 1.97 -5.23
C LEU A 125 11.79 2.75 -6.39
N LYS A 126 12.50 2.04 -7.26
CA LYS A 126 13.25 2.61 -8.39
C LYS A 126 12.40 3.54 -9.26
N LYS A 127 11.20 3.10 -9.64
CA LYS A 127 10.28 3.87 -10.47
C LYS A 127 9.88 5.22 -9.85
N LEU A 128 9.67 5.26 -8.53
CA LEU A 128 9.36 6.51 -7.84
C LEU A 128 10.57 7.47 -7.82
N LYS A 129 11.79 6.94 -7.75
CA LYS A 129 13.02 7.73 -7.83
C LYS A 129 13.22 8.31 -9.22
N GLU A 130 12.98 7.51 -10.27
CA GLU A 130 13.06 7.93 -11.66
C GLU A 130 12.04 9.04 -12.01
N MET A 131 10.88 9.06 -11.32
CA MET A 131 9.89 10.13 -11.48
C MET A 131 10.33 11.46 -10.86
N ALA A 132 11.33 11.44 -9.97
CA ALA A 132 11.83 12.63 -9.28
C ALA A 132 13.05 13.25 -9.95
N GLU A 133 13.68 12.54 -10.89
CA GLU A 133 14.79 13.03 -11.72
C GLU A 133 14.28 13.76 -12.96
#